data_f146b39b0284206ae9b03ca510d5985e
#
_entry.id   f146b39b0284206ae9b03ca510d5985e
#
_cell.length_a   1.000
_cell.length_b   1.000
_cell.length_c   1.000
_cell.angle_alpha   90.00
_cell.angle_beta   90.00
_cell.angle_gamma   90.00
#
_symmetry.space_group_name_H-M   'P 1'
#
loop_
_entity.id
_entity.type
_entity.pdbx_description
1 polymer ?
#
loop_
_entity_poly.entity_id
_entity_poly.type
_entity_poly.pdbx_seq_one_letter_code
_entity_poly.pdbx_strand_id
1 'polypeptide(L)'
;MHDWFDDNEIYHYISYLFSNFKSKITYAETHEEWLNSKDKNEFKEYLKKKISEFLLESYNKDISKEIAKQELMNELRDLSEDWYNNEQLKKMLVLQDIIACCNSSRLRLPIRLFSASPEEDIEHIGCQTPNEDDLYNKEKWLAYIDTLSSRYFGVDDKVLNEWRKKLEEDNSFDETTKDIASTLNKYGLCSIGNLVLLHRGRNRGYRNASFNEKKSLIINDFYTDNFDIRPYTLKVFASNITSEWTLKDIKIMANNIADNVERFLILS
;
A
#
# COMPACT_ATOMS: atom_id res chain seq x y z
N MET A 1 27.20 15.61 9.60
CA MET A 1 26.47 14.72 8.66
C MET A 1 26.67 13.23 8.96
N HIS A 2 27.87 12.75 9.33
CA HIS A 2 28.11 11.35 9.66
C HIS A 2 27.17 10.82 10.77
N ASP A 3 26.94 11.59 11.82
CA ASP A 3 26.16 11.17 13.00
C ASP A 3 24.66 10.94 12.71
N TRP A 4 24.11 11.54 11.64
CA TRP A 4 22.73 11.33 11.24
C TRP A 4 22.49 9.94 10.66
N PHE A 5 23.49 9.45 9.90
CA PHE A 5 23.40 8.16 9.24
C PHE A 5 23.70 6.97 10.16
N ASP A 6 24.23 7.22 11.35
CA ASP A 6 24.49 6.17 12.33
C ASP A 6 23.22 5.77 13.10
N ASP A 7 22.30 6.72 13.27
CA ASP A 7 20.99 6.43 13.89
C ASP A 7 19.98 5.98 12.86
N ASN A 8 19.38 4.80 13.08
CA ASN A 8 18.48 4.17 12.12
C ASN A 8 17.20 4.98 11.85
N GLU A 9 16.59 5.57 12.88
CA GLU A 9 15.39 6.39 12.73
C GLU A 9 15.68 7.72 12.05
N ILE A 10 16.74 8.42 12.48
CA ILE A 10 17.15 9.69 11.88
C ILE A 10 17.45 9.49 10.39
N TYR A 11 18.21 8.44 10.04
CA TYR A 11 18.48 8.07 8.66
C TYR A 11 17.19 7.93 7.83
N HIS A 12 16.21 7.18 8.35
CA HIS A 12 14.97 6.92 7.63
C HIS A 12 14.10 8.18 7.53
N TYR A 13 13.96 8.96 8.60
CA TYR A 13 13.12 10.16 8.59
C TYR A 13 13.67 11.25 7.68
N ILE A 14 14.97 11.54 7.74
CA ILE A 14 15.63 12.50 6.85
C ILE A 14 15.47 12.06 5.40
N SER A 15 15.80 10.81 5.10
CA SER A 15 15.74 10.30 3.72
C SER A 15 14.31 10.34 3.16
N TYR A 16 13.31 10.01 3.97
CA TYR A 16 11.90 10.11 3.57
C TYR A 16 11.47 11.55 3.31
N LEU A 17 11.83 12.49 4.20
CA LEU A 17 11.53 13.92 4.04
C LEU A 17 12.13 14.48 2.74
N PHE A 18 13.42 14.28 2.51
CA PHE A 18 14.07 14.82 1.32
C PHE A 18 13.67 14.13 0.02
N SER A 19 13.21 12.88 0.08
CA SER A 19 12.73 12.17 -1.10
C SER A 19 11.31 12.56 -1.51
N ASN A 20 10.43 12.88 -0.54
CA ASN A 20 9.02 13.11 -0.82
C ASN A 20 8.57 14.58 -0.65
N PHE A 21 9.34 15.40 0.06
CA PHE A 21 8.98 16.78 0.42
C PHE A 21 10.12 17.79 0.22
N LYS A 22 11.03 17.52 -0.70
CA LYS A 22 12.23 18.34 -0.97
C LYS A 22 11.95 19.82 -1.26
N SER A 23 10.74 20.17 -1.69
CA SER A 23 10.34 21.57 -1.92
C SER A 23 9.90 22.29 -0.64
N LYS A 24 9.70 21.55 0.46
CA LYS A 24 9.17 22.06 1.73
C LYS A 24 10.21 22.11 2.85
N ILE A 25 11.42 21.55 2.66
CA ILE A 25 12.46 21.46 3.67
C ILE A 25 13.84 21.57 3.03
N THR A 26 14.77 22.23 3.70
CA THR A 26 16.15 22.41 3.26
C THR A 26 17.15 21.70 4.18
N TYR A 27 18.32 21.37 3.65
CA TYR A 27 19.41 20.82 4.46
C TYR A 27 19.89 21.81 5.53
N ALA A 28 19.87 23.11 5.23
CA ALA A 28 20.30 24.14 6.18
C ALA A 28 19.39 24.18 7.40
N GLU A 29 18.07 24.23 7.21
CA GLU A 29 17.08 24.20 8.29
C GLU A 29 17.19 22.92 9.12
N THR A 30 17.32 21.77 8.45
CA THR A 30 17.46 20.48 9.15
C THR A 30 18.75 20.40 9.97
N HIS A 31 19.85 20.96 9.45
CA HIS A 31 21.13 20.99 10.16
C HIS A 31 21.12 21.97 11.34
N GLU A 32 20.51 23.12 11.17
CA GLU A 32 20.31 24.08 12.26
C GLU A 32 19.51 23.47 13.41
N GLU A 33 18.43 22.78 13.10
CA GLU A 33 17.62 22.09 14.11
C GLU A 33 18.40 20.97 14.81
N TRP A 34 19.22 20.21 14.08
CA TRP A 34 20.12 19.23 14.69
C TRP A 34 21.06 19.85 15.72
N LEU A 35 21.64 21.03 15.40
CA LEU A 35 22.54 21.73 16.30
C LEU A 35 21.83 22.32 17.53
N ASN A 36 20.54 22.67 17.39
CA ASN A 36 19.73 23.25 18.46
C ASN A 36 19.06 22.18 19.34
N SER A 37 18.93 20.95 18.87
CA SER A 37 18.34 19.84 19.62
C SER A 37 19.25 19.40 20.76
N LYS A 38 18.69 19.17 21.95
CA LYS A 38 19.43 18.75 23.15
C LYS A 38 20.02 17.35 23.00
N ASP A 39 19.28 16.48 22.32
CA ASP A 39 19.67 15.09 22.07
C ASP A 39 19.04 14.54 20.79
N LYS A 40 19.40 13.29 20.44
CA LYS A 40 18.88 12.61 19.25
C LYS A 40 17.37 12.39 19.29
N ASN A 41 16.74 12.29 20.47
CA ASN A 41 15.32 12.04 20.58
C ASN A 41 14.52 13.30 20.24
N GLU A 42 14.95 14.47 20.73
CA GLU A 42 14.33 15.75 20.37
C GLU A 42 14.39 15.98 18.86
N PHE A 43 15.52 15.68 18.24
CA PHE A 43 15.66 15.78 16.79
C PHE A 43 14.78 14.77 16.02
N LYS A 44 14.63 13.52 16.51
CA LYS A 44 13.71 12.55 15.94
C LYS A 44 12.27 13.02 16.00
N GLU A 45 11.88 13.60 17.13
CA GLU A 45 10.53 14.18 17.29
C GLU A 45 10.29 15.32 16.30
N TYR A 46 11.26 16.22 16.14
CA TYR A 46 11.21 17.27 15.12
C TYR A 46 11.00 16.68 13.71
N LEU A 47 11.79 15.69 13.31
CA LEU A 47 11.68 15.06 12.00
C LEU A 47 10.31 14.39 11.80
N LYS A 48 9.82 13.66 12.80
CA LYS A 48 8.47 13.05 12.76
C LYS A 48 7.38 14.09 12.65
N LYS A 49 7.50 15.20 13.39
CA LYS A 49 6.57 16.32 13.32
C LYS A 49 6.56 16.94 11.92
N LYS A 50 7.72 17.15 11.30
CA LYS A 50 7.81 17.65 9.91
C LYS A 50 7.19 16.67 8.90
N ILE A 51 7.43 15.38 9.04
CA ILE A 51 6.76 14.37 8.20
C ILE A 51 5.25 14.45 8.37
N SER A 52 4.76 14.51 9.61
CA SER A 52 3.34 14.60 9.93
C SER A 52 2.69 15.84 9.32
N GLU A 53 3.31 16.99 9.48
CA GLU A 53 2.85 18.26 8.89
C GLU A 53 2.72 18.14 7.38
N PHE A 54 3.76 17.69 6.68
CA PHE A 54 3.78 17.67 5.24
C PHE A 54 2.87 16.60 4.63
N LEU A 55 2.69 15.46 5.31
CA LEU A 55 1.72 14.45 4.92
C LEU A 55 0.29 14.98 5.02
N LEU A 56 -0.07 15.58 6.16
CA LEU A 56 -1.43 16.11 6.38
C LEU A 56 -1.74 17.30 5.47
N GLU A 57 -0.77 18.21 5.25
CA GLU A 57 -0.92 19.28 4.26
C GLU A 57 -1.06 18.76 2.83
N SER A 58 -0.37 17.68 2.47
CA SER A 58 -0.50 17.08 1.15
C SER A 58 -1.80 16.30 0.98
N TYR A 59 -2.40 15.84 2.09
CA TYR A 59 -3.70 15.20 2.11
C TYR A 59 -4.83 16.23 1.98
N ASN A 60 -4.88 17.21 2.88
CA ASN A 60 -5.84 18.31 2.81
C ASN A 60 -5.28 19.56 3.51
N LYS A 61 -4.99 20.60 2.72
CA LYS A 61 -4.42 21.87 3.21
C LYS A 61 -5.47 22.86 3.74
N ASP A 62 -6.75 22.62 3.46
CA ASP A 62 -7.84 23.59 3.68
C ASP A 62 -8.52 23.38 5.05
N ILE A 63 -8.11 22.35 5.81
CA ILE A 63 -8.63 22.02 7.14
C ILE A 63 -7.52 21.96 8.18
N SER A 64 -7.89 21.95 9.48
CA SER A 64 -6.90 21.81 10.54
C SER A 64 -6.21 20.44 10.49
N LYS A 65 -4.98 20.35 11.01
CA LYS A 65 -4.19 19.10 11.02
C LYS A 65 -4.88 17.99 11.84
N GLU A 66 -5.61 18.35 12.88
CA GLU A 66 -6.39 17.40 13.70
C GLU A 66 -7.51 16.78 12.88
N ILE A 67 -8.26 17.60 12.13
CA ILE A 67 -9.35 17.14 11.26
C ILE A 67 -8.75 16.32 10.11
N ALA A 68 -7.71 16.80 9.45
CA ALA A 68 -7.03 16.08 8.38
C ALA A 68 -6.53 14.70 8.84
N LYS A 69 -5.97 14.61 10.06
CA LYS A 69 -5.55 13.33 10.65
C LYS A 69 -6.74 12.40 10.84
N GLN A 70 -7.84 12.90 11.40
CA GLN A 70 -9.04 12.09 11.65
C GLN A 70 -9.66 11.58 10.34
N GLU A 71 -9.79 12.43 9.34
CA GLU A 71 -10.30 12.06 8.02
C GLU A 71 -9.40 11.02 7.35
N LEU A 72 -8.09 11.24 7.34
CA LEU A 72 -7.13 10.28 6.81
C LEU A 72 -7.24 8.91 7.49
N MET A 73 -7.39 8.87 8.83
CA MET A 73 -7.56 7.59 9.55
C MET A 73 -8.87 6.89 9.18
N ASN A 74 -9.94 7.64 8.96
CA ASN A 74 -11.21 7.08 8.53
C ASN A 74 -11.10 6.50 7.12
N GLU A 75 -10.51 7.23 6.17
CA GLU A 75 -10.31 6.75 4.80
C GLU A 75 -9.38 5.54 4.72
N LEU A 76 -8.31 5.49 5.53
CA LEU A 76 -7.42 4.32 5.58
C LEU A 76 -8.14 3.06 6.06
N ARG A 77 -9.17 3.20 6.91
CA ARG A 77 -9.98 2.09 7.43
C ARG A 77 -11.20 1.76 6.56
N ASP A 78 -11.62 2.69 5.71
CA ASP A 78 -12.77 2.49 4.83
C ASP A 78 -12.38 1.59 3.65
N LEU A 79 -13.01 0.43 3.58
CA LEU A 79 -12.75 -0.54 2.52
C LEU A 79 -13.31 -0.09 1.16
N SER A 80 -14.27 0.84 1.14
CA SER A 80 -14.88 1.34 -0.10
C SER A 80 -14.07 2.48 -0.75
N GLU A 81 -13.05 3.00 -0.05
CA GLU A 81 -12.18 4.05 -0.61
C GLU A 81 -11.29 3.54 -1.74
N ASP A 82 -11.26 4.29 -2.82
CA ASP A 82 -10.42 3.99 -3.98
C ASP A 82 -8.98 4.52 -3.79
N TRP A 83 -8.22 3.80 -2.99
CA TRP A 83 -6.82 4.10 -2.77
C TRP A 83 -5.95 3.86 -4.01
N TYR A 84 -6.38 3.00 -4.93
CA TYR A 84 -5.61 2.72 -6.14
C TYR A 84 -5.35 3.98 -6.99
N ASN A 85 -6.32 4.87 -7.05
CA ASN A 85 -6.24 6.16 -7.76
C ASN A 85 -5.87 7.34 -6.84
N ASN A 86 -5.62 7.11 -5.55
CA ASN A 86 -5.29 8.17 -4.61
C ASN A 86 -3.82 8.60 -4.73
N GLU A 87 -3.57 9.89 -4.92
CA GLU A 87 -2.23 10.46 -5.08
C GLU A 87 -1.32 10.26 -3.84
N GLN A 88 -1.90 10.05 -2.66
CA GLN A 88 -1.16 9.81 -1.42
C GLN A 88 -0.75 8.35 -1.22
N LEU A 89 -1.34 7.41 -1.98
CA LEU A 89 -1.12 5.98 -1.80
C LEU A 89 0.38 5.62 -1.74
N LYS A 90 1.14 6.07 -2.74
CA LYS A 90 2.57 5.72 -2.82
C LYS A 90 3.35 6.22 -1.61
N LYS A 91 3.05 7.44 -1.11
CA LYS A 91 3.69 7.98 0.10
C LYS A 91 3.31 7.17 1.34
N MET A 92 2.04 6.73 1.45
CA MET A 92 1.57 5.91 2.57
C MET A 92 2.22 4.53 2.57
N LEU A 93 2.37 3.88 1.41
CA LEU A 93 3.03 2.59 1.31
C LEU A 93 4.53 2.70 1.62
N VAL A 94 5.22 3.74 1.12
CA VAL A 94 6.62 4.00 1.49
C VAL A 94 6.75 4.29 3.00
N LEU A 95 5.80 4.99 3.60
CA LEU A 95 5.80 5.21 5.05
C LEU A 95 5.69 3.89 5.84
N GLN A 96 4.96 2.88 5.33
CA GLN A 96 4.95 1.55 5.95
C GLN A 96 6.33 0.89 5.93
N ASP A 97 7.10 1.06 4.84
CA ASP A 97 8.49 0.59 4.77
C ASP A 97 9.37 1.27 5.83
N ILE A 98 9.24 2.59 5.98
CA ILE A 98 9.98 3.37 6.97
C ILE A 98 9.66 2.88 8.39
N ILE A 99 8.38 2.75 8.72
CA ILE A 99 7.93 2.27 10.03
C ILE A 99 8.46 0.85 10.30
N ALA A 100 8.43 -0.04 9.30
CA ALA A 100 8.95 -1.40 9.43
C ALA A 100 10.47 -1.40 9.70
N CYS A 101 11.23 -0.55 9.00
CA CYS A 101 12.67 -0.43 9.18
C CYS A 101 13.05 0.23 10.51
N CYS A 102 12.32 1.25 10.97
CA CYS A 102 12.55 1.90 12.26
C CYS A 102 12.28 0.96 13.44
N ASN A 103 11.32 0.04 13.30
CA ASN A 103 11.04 -1.00 14.30
C ASN A 103 12.07 -2.15 14.31
N SER A 104 13.04 -2.14 13.40
CA SER A 104 14.11 -3.14 13.30
C SER A 104 15.48 -2.48 13.32
N SER A 105 16.27 -2.75 14.35
CA SER A 105 17.64 -2.21 14.45
C SER A 105 18.61 -2.68 13.34
N ARG A 106 18.20 -3.64 12.53
CA ARG A 106 19.05 -4.27 11.50
C ARG A 106 18.63 -3.97 10.08
N LEU A 107 17.45 -3.39 9.87
CA LEU A 107 16.95 -3.09 8.53
C LEU A 107 17.21 -1.63 8.20
N ARG A 108 17.88 -1.40 7.08
CA ARG A 108 18.01 -0.07 6.45
C ARG A 108 17.46 -0.12 5.06
N LEU A 109 16.53 0.79 4.77
CA LEU A 109 15.99 0.93 3.43
C LEU A 109 17.05 1.55 2.51
N PRO A 110 17.34 0.97 1.33
CA PRO A 110 18.20 1.59 0.35
C PRO A 110 17.70 2.98 -0.07
N ILE A 111 18.61 3.93 -0.29
CA ILE A 111 18.26 5.33 -0.61
C ILE A 111 17.25 5.45 -1.75
N ARG A 112 17.37 4.62 -2.78
CA ARG A 112 16.45 4.60 -3.94
C ARG A 112 15.01 4.23 -3.61
N LEU A 113 14.74 3.62 -2.45
CA LEU A 113 13.41 3.18 -2.03
C LEU A 113 12.70 4.15 -1.08
N PHE A 114 13.28 5.32 -0.76
CA PHE A 114 12.61 6.32 0.09
C PHE A 114 11.49 7.11 -0.61
N SER A 115 11.36 6.97 -1.91
CA SER A 115 10.19 7.37 -2.68
C SER A 115 9.78 6.22 -3.59
N ALA A 116 8.54 6.25 -4.08
CA ALA A 116 8.16 5.31 -5.12
C ALA A 116 8.93 5.64 -6.41
N SER A 117 9.64 4.66 -6.93
CA SER A 117 10.38 4.79 -8.19
C SER A 117 9.41 4.85 -9.38
N PRO A 118 9.76 5.53 -10.49
CA PRO A 118 9.05 5.39 -11.76
C PRO A 118 9.02 3.94 -12.29
N GLU A 119 9.93 3.09 -11.79
CA GLU A 119 9.99 1.67 -12.14
C GLU A 119 9.09 0.79 -11.25
N GLU A 120 8.35 1.39 -10.31
CA GLU A 120 7.42 0.69 -9.44
C GLU A 120 5.97 1.02 -9.77
N ASP A 121 5.17 -0.02 -9.87
CA ASP A 121 3.73 0.04 -10.05
C ASP A 121 3.00 -0.35 -8.75
N ILE A 122 1.76 0.12 -8.64
CA ILE A 122 0.82 -0.35 -7.61
C ILE A 122 0.30 -1.71 -8.05
N GLU A 123 0.32 -2.68 -7.15
CA GLU A 123 -0.14 -4.03 -7.40
C GLU A 123 -1.20 -4.44 -6.38
N HIS A 124 -2.26 -5.11 -6.86
CA HIS A 124 -3.27 -5.72 -5.99
C HIS A 124 -2.73 -7.01 -5.38
N ILE A 125 -2.80 -7.14 -4.06
CA ILE A 125 -2.40 -8.35 -3.34
C ILE A 125 -3.34 -9.50 -3.74
N GLY A 126 -4.65 -9.31 -3.57
CA GLY A 126 -5.67 -10.19 -4.12
C GLY A 126 -6.01 -9.80 -5.56
N CYS A 127 -6.02 -10.76 -6.48
CA CYS A 127 -6.25 -10.48 -7.89
C CYS A 127 -7.63 -9.87 -8.14
N GLN A 128 -7.66 -8.92 -9.06
CA GLN A 128 -8.80 -8.12 -9.44
C GLN A 128 -9.72 -8.81 -10.46
N THR A 129 -9.12 -9.62 -11.31
CA THR A 129 -9.77 -10.26 -12.46
C THR A 129 -9.13 -11.63 -12.69
N PRO A 130 -9.67 -12.48 -13.55
CA PRO A 130 -8.92 -13.59 -14.11
C PRO A 130 -7.61 -13.13 -14.76
N ASN A 131 -6.69 -14.03 -15.04
CA ASN A 131 -5.44 -13.70 -15.71
C ASN A 131 -5.67 -12.91 -17.00
N GLU A 132 -4.72 -12.00 -17.37
CA GLU A 132 -4.86 -11.14 -18.54
C GLU A 132 -5.11 -11.92 -19.83
N ASP A 133 -4.49 -13.08 -19.99
CA ASP A 133 -4.69 -13.97 -21.14
C ASP A 133 -6.12 -14.55 -21.19
N ASP A 134 -6.83 -14.47 -20.06
CA ASP A 134 -8.16 -15.04 -19.87
C ASP A 134 -9.27 -13.96 -19.75
N LEU A 135 -8.95 -12.67 -19.88
CA LEU A 135 -9.90 -11.55 -19.69
C LEU A 135 -11.11 -11.62 -20.63
N TYR A 136 -10.96 -12.18 -21.80
CA TYR A 136 -12.03 -12.38 -22.78
C TYR A 136 -12.57 -13.82 -22.78
N ASN A 137 -12.14 -14.64 -21.80
CA ASN A 137 -12.56 -16.01 -21.65
C ASN A 137 -13.69 -16.12 -20.63
N LYS A 138 -14.88 -16.41 -21.12
CA LYS A 138 -16.10 -16.54 -20.34
C LYS A 138 -15.98 -17.62 -19.24
N GLU A 139 -15.41 -18.76 -19.52
CA GLU A 139 -15.27 -19.86 -18.55
C GLU A 139 -14.37 -19.44 -17.39
N LYS A 140 -13.33 -18.66 -17.66
CA LYS A 140 -12.44 -18.14 -16.62
C LYS A 140 -13.11 -17.10 -15.72
N TRP A 141 -13.99 -16.26 -16.27
CA TRP A 141 -14.81 -15.36 -15.49
C TRP A 141 -15.83 -16.09 -14.63
N LEU A 142 -16.46 -17.12 -15.15
CA LEU A 142 -17.37 -17.97 -14.38
C LEU A 142 -16.64 -18.63 -13.20
N ALA A 143 -15.48 -19.22 -13.46
CA ALA A 143 -14.63 -19.79 -12.41
C ALA A 143 -14.17 -18.74 -11.38
N TYR A 144 -13.86 -17.50 -11.82
CA TYR A 144 -13.52 -16.39 -10.93
C TYR A 144 -14.72 -16.02 -10.03
N ILE A 145 -15.93 -15.88 -10.59
CA ILE A 145 -17.16 -15.61 -9.82
C ILE A 145 -17.38 -16.69 -8.74
N ASP A 146 -17.11 -17.95 -9.02
CA ASP A 146 -17.24 -19.03 -8.04
C ASP A 146 -16.32 -18.86 -6.83
N THR A 147 -15.20 -18.16 -6.98
CA THR A 147 -14.30 -17.85 -5.86
C THR A 147 -14.73 -16.63 -5.03
N LEU A 148 -15.59 -15.76 -5.57
CA LEU A 148 -15.89 -14.48 -4.93
C LEU A 148 -16.63 -14.62 -3.61
N SER A 149 -17.54 -15.59 -3.48
CA SER A 149 -18.29 -15.84 -2.24
C SER A 149 -17.36 -16.22 -1.07
N SER A 150 -16.28 -16.94 -1.34
CA SER A 150 -15.28 -17.32 -0.33
C SER A 150 -14.29 -16.19 -0.02
N ARG A 151 -13.94 -15.36 -1.01
CA ARG A 151 -12.95 -14.30 -0.88
C ARG A 151 -13.52 -12.99 -0.35
N TYR A 152 -14.71 -12.63 -0.78
CA TYR A 152 -15.41 -11.40 -0.41
C TYR A 152 -16.71 -11.75 0.31
N PHE A 153 -16.64 -11.98 1.60
CA PHE A 153 -17.80 -12.27 2.44
C PHE A 153 -18.86 -11.16 2.30
N GLY A 154 -20.07 -11.52 1.91
CA GLY A 154 -21.20 -10.60 1.81
C GLY A 154 -21.56 -10.17 0.39
N VAL A 155 -20.84 -10.63 -0.64
CA VAL A 155 -21.40 -10.57 -1.99
C VAL A 155 -22.61 -11.51 -2.03
N ASP A 156 -23.79 -10.93 -2.28
CA ASP A 156 -25.07 -11.68 -2.28
C ASP A 156 -25.06 -12.74 -3.39
N ASP A 157 -25.46 -13.96 -3.07
CA ASP A 157 -25.60 -15.05 -4.03
C ASP A 157 -26.51 -14.69 -5.21
N LYS A 158 -27.49 -13.80 -5.00
CA LYS A 158 -28.33 -13.27 -6.08
C LYS A 158 -27.51 -12.47 -7.09
N VAL A 159 -26.60 -11.64 -6.61
CA VAL A 159 -25.69 -10.85 -7.46
C VAL A 159 -24.75 -11.78 -8.23
N LEU A 160 -24.17 -12.77 -7.57
CA LEU A 160 -23.30 -13.76 -8.23
C LEU A 160 -24.05 -14.54 -9.31
N ASN A 161 -25.29 -14.95 -9.03
CA ASN A 161 -26.13 -15.67 -10.00
C ASN A 161 -26.56 -14.77 -11.18
N GLU A 162 -26.82 -13.48 -10.92
CA GLU A 162 -27.10 -12.50 -11.98
C GLU A 162 -25.88 -12.30 -12.89
N TRP A 163 -24.69 -12.17 -12.33
CA TRP A 163 -23.45 -12.07 -13.11
C TRP A 163 -23.19 -13.31 -13.95
N ARG A 164 -23.39 -14.52 -13.39
CA ARG A 164 -23.28 -15.77 -14.16
C ARG A 164 -24.23 -15.76 -15.35
N LYS A 165 -25.50 -15.44 -15.14
CA LYS A 165 -26.48 -15.34 -16.20
C LYS A 165 -26.11 -14.33 -17.27
N LYS A 166 -25.72 -13.11 -16.88
CA LYS A 166 -25.29 -12.06 -17.81
C LYS A 166 -24.07 -12.47 -18.63
N LEU A 167 -23.08 -13.13 -18.02
CA LEU A 167 -21.91 -13.63 -18.73
C LEU A 167 -22.27 -14.77 -19.71
N GLU A 168 -23.35 -15.48 -19.47
CA GLU A 168 -23.88 -16.50 -20.40
C GLU A 168 -24.57 -15.89 -21.62
N GLU A 169 -25.06 -14.67 -21.53
CA GLU A 169 -25.70 -13.93 -22.60
C GLU A 169 -24.61 -13.18 -23.42
N ASP A 170 -24.41 -13.55 -24.68
CA ASP A 170 -23.29 -13.12 -25.55
C ASP A 170 -23.12 -11.58 -25.71
N ASN A 171 -24.13 -10.77 -25.40
CA ASN A 171 -24.14 -9.32 -25.67
C ASN A 171 -23.81 -8.44 -24.46
N SER A 172 -23.53 -8.99 -23.27
CA SER A 172 -23.36 -8.21 -22.03
C SER A 172 -22.02 -8.44 -21.31
N PHE A 173 -21.10 -9.13 -21.95
CA PHE A 173 -19.83 -9.54 -21.34
C PHE A 173 -19.03 -8.35 -20.75
N ASP A 174 -18.74 -7.33 -21.57
CA ASP A 174 -17.94 -6.17 -21.15
C ASP A 174 -18.63 -5.32 -20.05
N GLU A 175 -19.97 -5.22 -20.12
CA GLU A 175 -20.73 -4.52 -19.08
C GLU A 175 -20.72 -5.28 -17.76
N THR A 176 -20.87 -6.60 -17.82
CA THR A 176 -20.86 -7.45 -16.64
C THR A 176 -19.50 -7.47 -15.96
N THR A 177 -18.41 -7.55 -16.71
CA THR A 177 -17.05 -7.51 -16.14
C THR A 177 -16.74 -6.17 -15.46
N LYS A 178 -17.22 -5.06 -16.00
CA LYS A 178 -17.14 -3.73 -15.38
C LYS A 178 -17.98 -3.63 -14.11
N ASP A 179 -19.19 -4.20 -14.12
CA ASP A 179 -20.07 -4.23 -12.95
C ASP A 179 -19.46 -5.05 -11.82
N ILE A 180 -18.86 -6.20 -12.12
CA ILE A 180 -18.10 -7.00 -11.15
C ILE A 180 -16.99 -6.15 -10.50
N ALA A 181 -16.13 -5.53 -11.29
CA ALA A 181 -15.04 -4.70 -10.79
C ALA A 181 -15.54 -3.54 -9.92
N SER A 182 -16.57 -2.82 -10.39
CA SER A 182 -17.20 -1.72 -9.64
C SER A 182 -17.81 -2.18 -8.31
N THR A 183 -18.44 -3.34 -8.30
CA THR A 183 -19.03 -3.89 -7.09
C THR A 183 -17.93 -4.34 -6.11
N LEU A 184 -16.88 -4.99 -6.58
CA LEU A 184 -15.78 -5.45 -5.74
C LEU A 184 -15.01 -4.30 -5.09
N ASN A 185 -14.99 -3.10 -5.70
CA ASN A 185 -14.41 -1.91 -5.07
C ASN A 185 -15.10 -1.60 -3.72
N LYS A 186 -16.42 -1.81 -3.62
CA LYS A 186 -17.16 -1.64 -2.36
C LYS A 186 -16.76 -2.67 -1.29
N TYR A 187 -16.16 -3.76 -1.70
CA TYR A 187 -15.65 -4.83 -0.83
C TYR A 187 -14.13 -4.78 -0.65
N GLY A 188 -13.51 -3.64 -0.92
CA GLY A 188 -12.10 -3.41 -0.59
C GLY A 188 -11.10 -3.77 -1.68
N LEU A 189 -11.54 -4.00 -2.91
CA LEU A 189 -10.63 -4.32 -4.01
C LEU A 189 -9.54 -3.25 -4.17
N CYS A 190 -9.92 -1.97 -4.17
CA CYS A 190 -9.02 -0.82 -4.25
C CYS A 190 -8.65 -0.20 -2.88
N SER A 191 -9.04 -0.84 -1.76
CA SER A 191 -8.63 -0.41 -0.42
C SER A 191 -7.11 -0.50 -0.26
N ILE A 192 -6.53 0.41 0.52
CA ILE A 192 -5.08 0.40 0.82
C ILE A 192 -4.61 -0.95 1.39
N GLY A 193 -5.48 -1.67 2.09
CA GLY A 193 -5.21 -2.99 2.63
C GLY A 193 -5.00 -4.09 1.57
N ASN A 194 -5.34 -3.83 0.32
CA ASN A 194 -5.16 -4.75 -0.81
C ASN A 194 -4.04 -4.32 -1.78
N LEU A 195 -3.24 -3.31 -1.42
CA LEU A 195 -2.30 -2.68 -2.34
C LEU A 195 -0.86 -2.72 -1.82
N VAL A 196 0.08 -2.96 -2.72
CA VAL A 196 1.53 -2.89 -2.47
C VAL A 196 2.25 -2.21 -3.62
N LEU A 197 3.53 -1.83 -3.40
CA LEU A 197 4.45 -1.39 -4.45
C LEU A 197 5.31 -2.57 -4.92
N LEU A 198 5.37 -2.78 -6.21
CA LEU A 198 6.21 -3.78 -6.86
C LEU A 198 6.97 -3.19 -8.04
N HIS A 199 8.17 -3.72 -8.30
CA HIS A 199 8.94 -3.36 -9.48
C HIS A 199 8.18 -3.73 -10.76
N ARG A 200 8.03 -2.77 -11.69
CA ARG A 200 7.24 -2.90 -12.92
C ARG A 200 7.59 -4.13 -13.75
N GLY A 201 8.87 -4.46 -13.86
CA GLY A 201 9.33 -5.64 -14.60
C GLY A 201 8.80 -6.94 -14.00
N ARG A 202 8.57 -6.98 -12.68
CA ARG A 202 7.98 -8.13 -11.97
C ARG A 202 6.47 -8.10 -11.97
N ASN A 203 5.88 -6.94 -11.80
CA ASN A 203 4.43 -6.79 -11.89
C ASN A 203 3.89 -7.37 -13.19
N ARG A 204 4.55 -7.09 -14.32
CA ARG A 204 4.22 -7.70 -15.62
C ARG A 204 4.37 -9.22 -15.64
N GLY A 205 5.28 -9.80 -14.87
CA GLY A 205 5.47 -11.25 -14.73
C GLY A 205 4.45 -11.91 -13.81
N TYR A 206 3.97 -11.18 -12.79
CA TYR A 206 2.96 -11.71 -11.84
C TYR A 206 1.53 -11.56 -12.35
N ARG A 207 1.26 -10.53 -13.17
CA ARG A 207 -0.07 -10.27 -13.76
C ARG A 207 -1.19 -10.43 -12.74
N ASN A 208 -2.30 -11.07 -13.13
CA ASN A 208 -3.41 -11.43 -12.26
C ASN A 208 -3.23 -12.82 -11.59
N ALA A 209 -1.98 -13.20 -11.30
CA ALA A 209 -1.70 -14.45 -10.59
C ALA A 209 -2.43 -14.49 -9.23
N SER A 210 -2.77 -15.68 -8.78
CA SER A 210 -3.36 -15.88 -7.46
C SER A 210 -2.42 -15.41 -6.36
N PHE A 211 -2.96 -15.13 -5.17
CA PHE A 211 -2.15 -14.71 -4.01
C PHE A 211 -1.02 -15.71 -3.73
N ASN A 212 -1.31 -17.00 -3.79
CA ASN A 212 -0.30 -18.04 -3.50
C ASN A 212 0.82 -18.08 -4.55
N GLU A 213 0.49 -17.87 -5.82
CA GLU A 213 1.49 -17.77 -6.89
C GLU A 213 2.35 -16.53 -6.72
N LYS A 214 1.75 -15.35 -6.49
CA LYS A 214 2.47 -14.10 -6.21
C LYS A 214 3.40 -14.26 -5.01
N LYS A 215 2.91 -14.87 -3.93
CA LYS A 215 3.69 -15.16 -2.73
C LYS A 215 4.93 -15.98 -3.06
N SER A 216 4.78 -17.06 -3.81
CA SER A 216 5.90 -17.93 -4.18
C SER A 216 6.94 -17.20 -5.02
N LEU A 217 6.49 -16.38 -5.96
CA LEU A 217 7.36 -15.59 -6.85
C LEU A 217 8.12 -14.51 -6.08
N ILE A 218 7.42 -13.75 -5.23
CA ILE A 218 8.02 -12.66 -4.41
C ILE A 218 9.06 -13.22 -3.43
N ILE A 219 8.77 -14.34 -2.78
CA ILE A 219 9.72 -14.99 -1.87
C ILE A 219 10.94 -15.51 -2.64
N ASN A 220 10.74 -16.13 -3.79
CA ASN A 220 11.84 -16.56 -4.64
C ASN A 220 12.71 -15.38 -5.10
N ASP A 221 12.10 -14.29 -5.55
CA ASP A 221 12.82 -13.09 -5.99
C ASP A 221 13.63 -12.46 -4.86
N PHE A 222 13.10 -12.44 -3.65
CA PHE A 222 13.81 -11.97 -2.46
C PHE A 222 15.07 -12.81 -2.17
N TYR A 223 14.99 -14.14 -2.26
CA TYR A 223 16.14 -15.02 -2.01
C TYR A 223 17.15 -15.04 -3.14
N THR A 224 16.75 -14.73 -4.36
CA THR A 224 17.66 -14.71 -5.52
C THR A 224 18.29 -13.33 -5.76
N ASP A 225 17.93 -12.34 -4.96
CA ASP A 225 18.41 -10.93 -5.04
C ASP A 225 18.25 -10.30 -6.43
N ASN A 226 17.29 -10.79 -7.20
CA ASN A 226 17.04 -10.33 -8.55
C ASN A 226 16.38 -8.95 -8.61
N PHE A 227 15.68 -8.58 -7.52
CA PHE A 227 14.91 -7.33 -7.42
C PHE A 227 14.83 -6.83 -5.98
N ASP A 228 14.75 -5.52 -5.84
CA ASP A 228 14.45 -4.89 -4.56
C ASP A 228 13.00 -5.16 -4.18
N ILE A 229 12.78 -6.07 -3.25
CA ILE A 229 11.48 -6.29 -2.65
C ILE A 229 11.37 -5.37 -1.42
N ARG A 230 10.36 -4.51 -1.40
CA ARG A 230 10.12 -3.60 -0.29
C ARG A 230 9.79 -4.34 1.01
N PRO A 231 10.26 -3.85 2.17
CA PRO A 231 10.01 -4.48 3.48
C PRO A 231 8.52 -4.71 3.76
N TYR A 232 7.67 -3.74 3.45
CA TYR A 232 6.22 -3.87 3.62
C TYR A 232 5.65 -4.96 2.71
N THR A 233 6.00 -4.94 1.42
CA THR A 233 5.56 -5.95 0.44
C THR A 233 6.00 -7.35 0.87
N LEU A 234 7.26 -7.51 1.24
CA LEU A 234 7.77 -8.79 1.73
C LEU A 234 7.00 -9.26 2.97
N LYS A 235 6.74 -8.37 3.92
CA LYS A 235 5.98 -8.69 5.14
C LYS A 235 4.58 -9.19 4.79
N VAL A 236 3.88 -8.54 3.86
CA VAL A 236 2.53 -8.95 3.44
C VAL A 236 2.50 -10.37 2.92
N PHE A 237 3.42 -10.72 2.04
CA PHE A 237 3.43 -12.04 1.42
C PHE A 237 4.09 -13.12 2.30
N ALA A 238 5.15 -12.81 3.02
CA ALA A 238 5.88 -13.78 3.83
C ALA A 238 5.19 -14.13 5.16
N SER A 239 4.48 -13.16 5.79
CA SER A 239 3.85 -13.38 7.10
C SER A 239 2.49 -14.07 7.02
N ASN A 240 1.88 -14.13 5.85
CA ASN A 240 0.57 -14.74 5.69
C ASN A 240 0.70 -16.26 5.48
N ILE A 241 0.02 -17.03 6.32
CA ILE A 241 0.05 -18.51 6.29
C ILE A 241 -0.97 -19.05 5.29
N THR A 242 -1.99 -18.23 4.94
CA THR A 242 -3.08 -18.67 4.06
C THR A 242 -2.64 -18.77 2.60
N SER A 243 -3.34 -19.56 1.82
CA SER A 243 -3.17 -19.67 0.36
C SER A 243 -3.98 -18.63 -0.42
N GLU A 244 -4.84 -17.87 0.28
CA GLU A 244 -5.75 -16.89 -0.31
C GLU A 244 -5.67 -15.56 0.44
N TRP A 245 -6.00 -14.48 -0.28
CA TRP A 245 -6.15 -13.14 0.26
C TRP A 245 -7.63 -12.77 0.23
N THR A 246 -8.21 -12.63 1.41
CA THR A 246 -9.65 -12.45 1.59
C THR A 246 -10.00 -11.04 2.06
N LEU A 247 -11.27 -10.67 2.03
CA LEU A 247 -11.78 -9.42 2.60
C LEU A 247 -11.37 -9.24 4.07
N LYS A 248 -11.31 -10.34 4.83
CA LYS A 248 -10.82 -10.29 6.23
C LYS A 248 -9.37 -9.86 6.30
N ASP A 249 -8.50 -10.36 5.42
CA ASP A 249 -7.09 -9.99 5.35
C ASP A 249 -6.93 -8.54 4.92
N ILE A 250 -7.69 -8.11 3.92
CA ILE A 250 -7.75 -6.71 3.45
C ILE A 250 -8.10 -5.77 4.62
N LYS A 251 -9.16 -6.09 5.37
CA LYS A 251 -9.61 -5.31 6.52
C LYS A 251 -8.57 -5.25 7.64
N ILE A 252 -7.96 -6.38 7.96
CA ILE A 252 -6.89 -6.43 8.96
C ILE A 252 -5.71 -5.56 8.51
N MET A 253 -5.33 -5.64 7.23
CA MET A 253 -4.20 -4.87 6.72
C MET A 253 -4.50 -3.38 6.67
N ALA A 254 -5.69 -2.96 6.23
CA ALA A 254 -6.13 -1.56 6.23
C ALA A 254 -6.07 -0.97 7.65
N ASN A 255 -6.60 -1.68 8.65
CA ASN A 255 -6.53 -1.28 10.05
C ASN A 255 -5.08 -1.20 10.55
N ASN A 256 -4.23 -2.18 10.24
CA ASN A 256 -2.81 -2.15 10.62
C ASN A 256 -2.08 -0.95 10.03
N ILE A 257 -2.35 -0.60 8.77
CA ILE A 257 -1.79 0.60 8.13
C ILE A 257 -2.26 1.85 8.86
N ALA A 258 -3.57 1.99 9.11
CA ALA A 258 -4.14 3.12 9.81
C ALA A 258 -3.53 3.27 11.22
N ASP A 259 -3.45 2.19 11.99
CA ASP A 259 -2.89 2.19 13.34
C ASP A 259 -1.39 2.55 13.34
N ASN A 260 -0.64 2.10 12.35
CA ASN A 260 0.76 2.46 12.18
C ASN A 260 0.93 3.95 11.87
N VAL A 261 0.12 4.48 10.94
CA VAL A 261 0.12 5.90 10.57
C VAL A 261 -0.33 6.75 11.76
N GLU A 262 -1.40 6.36 12.46
CA GLU A 262 -1.92 7.08 13.62
C GLU A 262 -0.89 7.25 14.74
N ARG A 263 -0.14 6.16 15.05
CA ARG A 263 0.96 6.17 16.03
C ARG A 263 2.18 6.94 15.56
N PHE A 264 2.39 6.98 14.25
CA PHE A 264 3.52 7.70 13.67
C PHE A 264 3.28 9.21 13.64
N LEU A 265 2.06 9.65 13.26
CA LEU A 265 1.72 11.07 13.11
C LEU A 265 1.60 11.76 14.47
N ILE A 266 2.53 12.67 14.75
CA ILE A 266 2.48 13.57 15.91
C ILE A 266 2.02 14.96 15.46
N LEU A 267 1.07 15.52 16.22
CA LEU A 267 0.60 16.89 16.05
C LEU A 267 1.35 17.81 17.02
N SER A 268 1.50 19.06 16.64
CA SER A 268 2.20 20.07 17.45
C SER A 268 1.35 20.54 18.61
#